data_4312ff5006b7ea710048329081aceffe
#
_entry.id   4312ff5006b7ea710048329081aceffe
#
_cell.length_a   1.000
_cell.length_b   1.000
_cell.length_c   1.000
_cell.angle_alpha   90.00
_cell.angle_beta   90.00
_cell.angle_gamma   90.00
#
_symmetry.space_group_name_H-M   'P 1'
#
loop_
_entity.id
_entity.type
_entity.pdbx_description
1 polymer ?
#
loop_
_entity_poly.entity_id
_entity_poly.type
_entity_poly.pdbx_seq_one_letter_code
_entity_poly.pdbx_strand_id
1 'polypeptide(L)'
;NAATKSPMPGALVRTQEIDGYSALTEDDGTYEINVPYFATSLEISAPDFNLTKVGINKSGKIDKALMYPTTLRADYSNGNNINANKSADNFTYSTAITVEDEIQKQLGSDVRTITRSGTPGIGSVMFMNGINSLNVNAQPLIVIDGVIIDQQYGRLMLHDGFYNDILSNINLNDIEKVNVMKNGTAIYGAKGANGVIQI
;
A
#
# COMPACT_ATOMS: atom_id res chain seq x y z
N ASN A 1 -10.96 15.70 15.25
CA ASN A 1 -9.77 14.93 15.62
C ASN A 1 -10.10 13.95 16.77
N ALA A 2 -9.87 12.66 16.58
CA ALA A 2 -10.21 11.63 17.58
C ALA A 2 -9.34 11.70 18.84
N ALA A 3 -8.10 12.13 18.72
CA ALA A 3 -7.15 12.20 19.82
C ALA A 3 -7.39 13.43 20.71
N THR A 4 -7.54 14.61 20.13
CA THR A 4 -7.65 15.87 20.87
C THR A 4 -9.09 16.31 21.14
N LYS A 5 -10.08 15.69 20.47
CA LYS A 5 -11.50 16.08 20.48
C LYS A 5 -11.76 17.49 19.93
N SER A 6 -10.76 18.13 19.34
CA SER A 6 -10.88 19.45 18.72
C SER A 6 -11.51 19.36 17.33
N PRO A 7 -12.19 20.41 16.85
CA PRO A 7 -12.65 20.50 15.48
C PRO A 7 -11.48 20.43 14.50
N MET A 8 -11.76 20.05 13.26
CA MET A 8 -10.77 19.96 12.19
C MET A 8 -11.22 20.84 11.03
N PRO A 9 -10.62 22.03 10.87
CA PRO A 9 -10.83 22.86 9.69
C PRO A 9 -10.10 22.30 8.47
N GLY A 10 -10.64 22.57 7.29
CA GLY A 10 -9.99 22.24 6.02
C GLY A 10 -9.94 20.76 5.65
N ALA A 11 -10.69 19.90 6.35
CA ALA A 11 -10.86 18.53 5.92
C ALA A 11 -11.75 18.46 4.67
N LEU A 12 -11.35 17.68 3.68
CA LEU A 12 -12.11 17.49 2.45
C LEU A 12 -13.16 16.40 2.66
N VAL A 13 -14.41 16.75 2.46
CA VAL A 13 -15.57 15.85 2.46
C VAL A 13 -16.04 15.65 1.03
N ARG A 14 -16.15 14.43 0.57
CA ARG A 14 -16.60 14.09 -0.79
C ARG A 14 -17.53 12.88 -0.80
N THR A 15 -18.33 12.73 -1.86
CA THR A 15 -19.08 11.51 -2.10
C THR A 15 -18.18 10.41 -2.65
N GLN A 16 -18.39 9.18 -2.21
CA GLN A 16 -17.63 8.03 -2.69
C GLN A 16 -18.10 7.59 -4.09
N GLU A 17 -19.39 7.69 -4.36
CA GLU A 17 -20.01 7.12 -5.55
C GLU A 17 -19.86 7.99 -6.80
N ILE A 18 -19.67 9.31 -6.64
CA ILE A 18 -19.63 10.26 -7.77
C ILE A 18 -18.63 11.37 -7.47
N ASP A 19 -17.75 11.63 -8.42
CA ASP A 19 -16.88 12.78 -8.40
C ASP A 19 -17.65 14.09 -8.66
N GLY A 20 -17.18 15.17 -8.03
CA GLY A 20 -17.73 16.51 -8.25
C GLY A 20 -18.55 17.07 -7.09
N TYR A 21 -18.90 16.26 -6.11
CA TYR A 21 -19.56 16.73 -4.88
C TYR A 21 -18.56 16.73 -3.74
N SER A 22 -18.04 17.91 -3.39
CA SER A 22 -17.07 18.07 -2.31
C SER A 22 -17.34 19.33 -1.52
N ALA A 23 -16.96 19.34 -0.25
CA ALA A 23 -16.98 20.48 0.63
C ALA A 23 -15.76 20.43 1.56
N LEU A 24 -15.34 21.58 2.07
CA LEU A 24 -14.31 21.65 3.12
C LEU A 24 -14.99 21.93 4.46
N THR A 25 -14.42 21.41 5.52
CA THR A 25 -14.86 21.72 6.88
C THR A 25 -14.45 23.13 7.27
N GLU A 26 -15.33 23.84 7.96
CA GLU A 26 -15.12 25.18 8.50
C GLU A 26 -14.24 25.14 9.78
N ASP A 27 -13.93 26.31 10.35
CA ASP A 27 -13.06 26.44 11.53
C ASP A 27 -13.61 25.72 12.77
N ASP A 28 -14.92 25.58 12.86
CA ASP A 28 -15.60 24.86 13.93
C ASP A 28 -15.74 23.33 13.64
N GLY A 29 -15.24 22.88 12.49
CA GLY A 29 -15.30 21.50 12.02
C GLY A 29 -16.65 21.09 11.43
N THR A 30 -17.56 22.04 11.23
CA THR A 30 -18.83 21.79 10.52
C THR A 30 -18.64 21.80 9.02
N TYR A 31 -19.52 21.15 8.28
CA TYR A 31 -19.55 21.18 6.83
C TYR A 31 -20.96 21.02 6.30
N GLU A 32 -21.19 21.60 5.14
CA GLU A 32 -22.41 21.42 4.38
C GLU A 32 -22.07 20.95 2.97
N ILE A 33 -22.70 19.87 2.51
CA ILE A 33 -22.47 19.29 1.20
C ILE A 33 -23.79 18.92 0.55
N ASN A 34 -24.04 19.39 -0.66
CA ASN A 34 -25.17 18.95 -1.46
C ASN A 34 -24.81 17.63 -2.16
N VAL A 35 -25.53 16.58 -1.86
CA VAL A 35 -25.29 15.26 -2.44
C VAL A 35 -26.49 14.73 -3.18
N PRO A 36 -26.33 13.91 -4.23
CA PRO A 36 -27.44 13.25 -4.89
C PRO A 36 -28.21 12.34 -3.91
N TYR A 37 -29.50 12.16 -4.16
CA TYR A 37 -30.38 11.39 -3.27
C TYR A 37 -30.01 9.91 -3.15
N PHE A 38 -29.23 9.39 -4.08
CA PHE A 38 -28.75 8.01 -4.09
C PHE A 38 -27.36 7.85 -3.45
N ALA A 39 -26.70 8.93 -3.05
CA ALA A 39 -25.44 8.83 -2.34
C ALA A 39 -25.65 8.16 -0.98
N THR A 40 -24.83 7.19 -0.66
CA THR A 40 -24.96 6.36 0.56
C THR A 40 -23.88 6.65 1.57
N SER A 41 -22.71 7.16 1.11
CA SER A 41 -21.56 7.40 1.98
C SER A 41 -20.77 8.64 1.57
N LEU A 42 -20.16 9.26 2.59
CA LEU A 42 -19.17 10.33 2.44
C LEU A 42 -17.79 9.82 2.85
N GLU A 43 -16.79 10.26 2.14
CA GLU A 43 -15.39 10.11 2.51
C GLU A 43 -14.87 11.45 3.04
N ILE A 44 -14.22 11.40 4.19
CA ILE A 44 -13.60 12.57 4.81
C ILE A 44 -12.10 12.33 4.84
N SER A 45 -11.34 13.24 4.24
CA SER A 45 -9.88 13.17 4.17
C SER A 45 -9.25 14.47 4.67
N ALA A 46 -8.14 14.36 5.37
CA ALA A 46 -7.32 15.50 5.79
C ALA A 46 -5.85 15.08 5.79
N PRO A 47 -4.91 16.00 5.58
CA PRO A 47 -3.49 15.72 5.70
C PRO A 47 -3.18 15.10 7.06
N ASP A 48 -2.33 14.09 7.09
CA ASP A 48 -1.90 13.37 8.31
C ASP A 48 -3.01 12.62 9.07
N PHE A 49 -4.18 12.41 8.45
CA PHE A 49 -5.28 11.64 9.03
C PHE A 49 -5.73 10.51 8.11
N ASN A 50 -6.19 9.43 8.74
CA ASN A 50 -6.77 8.31 8.00
C ASN A 50 -8.07 8.71 7.33
N LEU A 51 -8.29 8.20 6.14
CA LEU A 51 -9.56 8.36 5.43
C LEU A 51 -10.70 7.79 6.29
N THR A 52 -11.70 8.62 6.56
CA THR A 52 -12.87 8.24 7.34
C THR A 52 -14.09 8.16 6.43
N LYS A 53 -14.82 7.04 6.49
CA LYS A 53 -16.09 6.86 5.77
C LYS A 53 -17.25 7.02 6.74
N VAL A 54 -18.26 7.77 6.31
CA VAL A 54 -19.47 8.04 7.09
C VAL A 54 -20.69 7.80 6.24
N GLY A 55 -21.64 7.00 6.73
CA GLY A 55 -22.91 6.76 6.06
C GLY A 55 -23.82 7.98 6.12
N ILE A 56 -24.53 8.24 5.03
CA ILE A 56 -25.53 9.31 4.94
C ILE A 56 -26.87 8.80 5.50
N ASN A 57 -27.35 9.45 6.56
CA ASN A 57 -28.68 9.17 7.07
C ASN A 57 -29.73 9.96 6.29
N LYS A 58 -30.92 9.37 6.11
CA LYS A 58 -32.06 10.02 5.41
C LYS A 58 -32.52 11.34 6.06
N SER A 59 -32.09 11.62 7.28
CA SER A 59 -32.38 12.89 7.98
C SER A 59 -31.53 14.07 7.49
N GLY A 60 -30.56 13.83 6.61
CA GLY A 60 -29.66 14.86 6.10
C GLY A 60 -28.66 15.42 7.14
N LYS A 61 -28.68 14.93 8.36
CA LYS A 61 -27.75 15.33 9.41
C LYS A 61 -26.82 14.15 9.75
N ILE A 62 -25.54 14.37 9.63
CA ILE A 62 -24.53 13.40 9.98
C ILE A 62 -23.99 13.75 11.36
N ASP A 63 -24.00 12.77 12.25
CA ASP A 63 -23.41 12.90 13.56
C ASP A 63 -21.87 12.94 13.47
N LYS A 64 -21.28 13.36 14.54
CA LYS A 64 -19.86 13.63 14.70
C LYS A 64 -18.96 12.53 14.11
N ALA A 65 -18.26 12.84 13.05
CA ALA A 65 -17.21 11.99 12.49
C ALA A 65 -15.90 12.20 13.26
N LEU A 66 -15.24 11.12 13.64
CA LEU A 66 -13.93 11.15 14.31
C LEU A 66 -12.84 10.73 13.34
N MET A 67 -11.90 11.63 13.08
CA MET A 67 -10.73 11.33 12.27
C MET A 67 -9.53 10.97 13.15
N TYR A 68 -8.91 9.84 12.83
CA TYR A 68 -7.74 9.34 13.54
C TYR A 68 -6.47 9.77 12.81
N PRO A 69 -5.48 10.35 13.51
CA PRO A 69 -4.23 10.71 12.88
C PRO A 69 -3.54 9.48 12.29
N THR A 70 -2.94 9.66 11.13
CA THR A 70 -2.03 8.68 10.50
C THR A 70 -0.72 8.61 11.29
N THR A 71 -0.79 8.41 12.57
CA THR A 71 0.41 7.99 13.28
C THR A 71 0.73 6.57 12.79
N LEU A 72 2.03 6.24 12.72
CA LEU A 72 2.60 4.90 12.52
C LEU A 72 2.09 3.86 13.56
N ARG A 73 0.83 3.88 13.86
CA ARG A 73 0.18 2.76 14.48
C ARG A 73 -0.03 1.75 13.36
N ALA A 74 0.82 0.74 13.35
CA ALA A 74 0.35 -0.55 12.88
C ALA A 74 -1.09 -0.68 13.33
N ASP A 75 -2.01 -0.91 12.40
CA ASP A 75 -3.43 -1.06 12.71
C ASP A 75 -3.61 -2.21 13.70
N TYR A 76 -3.52 -1.89 14.98
CA TYR A 76 -3.93 -2.78 16.08
C TYR A 76 -5.47 -2.82 16.22
N SER A 77 -6.20 -2.20 15.29
CA SER A 77 -7.64 -2.09 15.35
C SER A 77 -8.40 -3.41 15.18
N ASN A 78 -7.74 -4.44 14.69
CA ASN A 78 -8.27 -5.81 14.70
C ASN A 78 -7.18 -6.75 15.20
N GLY A 79 -7.23 -7.13 16.45
CA GLY A 79 -6.27 -7.96 17.16
C GLY A 79 -5.96 -9.34 16.57
N ASN A 80 -6.22 -9.53 15.29
CA ASN A 80 -5.94 -10.76 14.53
C ASN A 80 -5.20 -10.53 13.21
N ASN A 81 -4.80 -9.29 12.86
CA ASN A 81 -4.12 -9.06 11.59
C ASN A 81 -2.62 -8.83 11.76
N ILE A 82 -1.94 -9.84 12.27
CA ILE A 82 -0.47 -9.98 12.18
C ILE A 82 -0.04 -10.11 10.70
N ASN A 83 -0.99 -10.37 9.81
CA ASN A 83 -0.81 -10.50 8.37
C ASN A 83 -1.47 -9.34 7.64
N ALA A 84 -1.16 -8.10 8.02
CA ALA A 84 -1.64 -6.95 7.27
C ALA A 84 -1.09 -7.01 5.84
N ASN A 85 -1.99 -7.28 4.89
CA ASN A 85 -1.69 -7.08 3.50
C ASN A 85 -1.57 -5.57 3.27
N LYS A 86 -0.43 -5.12 2.79
CA LYS A 86 -0.25 -3.74 2.38
C LYS A 86 -0.27 -3.67 0.87
N SER A 87 -0.83 -2.59 0.35
CA SER A 87 -0.81 -2.30 -1.07
C SER A 87 -0.15 -0.96 -1.32
N ALA A 88 0.57 -0.89 -2.41
CA ALA A 88 1.09 0.34 -2.98
C ALA A 88 0.39 0.57 -4.32
N ASP A 89 -0.12 1.77 -4.49
CA ASP A 89 -0.81 2.23 -5.69
C ASP A 89 -0.06 3.47 -6.24
N ASN A 90 -0.40 3.91 -7.44
CA ASN A 90 0.18 5.11 -8.08
C ASN A 90 1.65 4.98 -8.51
N PHE A 91 1.98 3.91 -9.21
CA PHE A 91 3.30 3.76 -9.83
C PHE A 91 3.54 4.70 -11.01
N THR A 92 2.49 5.20 -11.63
CA THR A 92 2.51 6.01 -12.88
C THR A 92 3.33 7.30 -12.77
N TYR A 93 3.46 7.88 -11.57
CA TYR A 93 4.21 9.12 -11.33
C TYR A 93 5.49 8.91 -10.54
N SER A 94 6.00 7.70 -10.54
CA SER A 94 7.21 7.38 -9.81
C SER A 94 8.44 7.98 -10.47
N THR A 95 9.35 8.48 -9.64
CA THR A 95 10.72 8.88 -10.03
C THR A 95 11.71 7.74 -9.88
N ALA A 96 11.28 6.57 -9.42
CA ALA A 96 12.11 5.40 -9.30
C ALA A 96 12.45 4.84 -10.70
N ILE A 97 13.63 4.24 -10.81
CA ILE A 97 14.10 3.64 -12.06
C ILE A 97 13.66 2.19 -12.15
N THR A 98 13.55 1.51 -11.00
CA THR A 98 13.20 0.09 -10.92
C THR A 98 11.97 -0.14 -10.06
N VAL A 99 11.30 -1.28 -10.28
CA VAL A 99 10.13 -1.70 -9.50
C VAL A 99 10.51 -1.88 -8.03
N GLU A 100 11.68 -2.42 -7.76
CA GLU A 100 12.19 -2.66 -6.42
C GLU A 100 12.44 -1.36 -5.64
N ASP A 101 12.94 -0.32 -6.33
CA ASP A 101 13.15 1.00 -5.71
C ASP A 101 11.81 1.63 -5.33
N GLU A 102 10.80 1.50 -6.17
CA GLU A 102 9.46 2.00 -5.85
C GLU A 102 8.80 1.20 -4.72
N ILE A 103 8.94 -0.11 -4.71
CA ILE A 103 8.51 -0.96 -3.59
C ILE A 103 9.21 -0.52 -2.30
N GLN A 104 10.52 -0.26 -2.33
CA GLN A 104 11.27 0.22 -1.17
C GLN A 104 10.76 1.59 -0.69
N LYS A 105 10.42 2.49 -1.62
CA LYS A 105 9.95 3.83 -1.29
C LYS A 105 8.56 3.81 -0.64
N GLN A 106 7.63 3.04 -1.18
CA GLN A 106 6.25 3.00 -0.68
C GLN A 106 6.04 1.99 0.45
N LEU A 107 6.74 0.86 0.42
CA LEU A 107 6.54 -0.27 1.33
C LEU A 107 7.80 -0.61 2.15
N GLY A 108 8.75 0.30 2.27
CA GLY A 108 10.02 0.08 2.93
C GLY A 108 9.94 -0.31 4.42
N SER A 109 8.77 -0.11 5.06
CA SER A 109 8.52 -0.61 6.41
C SER A 109 8.33 -2.13 6.47
N ASP A 110 7.93 -2.74 5.35
CA ASP A 110 7.56 -4.15 5.27
C ASP A 110 8.47 -4.96 4.36
N VAL A 111 9.00 -4.32 3.32
CA VAL A 111 9.92 -4.93 2.36
C VAL A 111 11.25 -4.18 2.41
N ARG A 112 12.30 -4.86 2.79
CA ARG A 112 13.65 -4.32 2.73
C ARG A 112 14.31 -4.73 1.42
N THR A 113 14.71 -3.78 0.61
CA THR A 113 15.43 -3.99 -0.63
C THR A 113 16.91 -3.67 -0.45
N ILE A 114 17.77 -4.54 -0.94
CA ILE A 114 19.23 -4.35 -0.93
C ILE A 114 19.69 -4.42 -2.37
N THR A 115 20.09 -3.28 -2.90
CA THR A 115 20.65 -3.15 -4.26
C THR A 115 22.17 -3.19 -4.20
N ARG A 116 22.79 -3.97 -5.06
CA ARG A 116 24.24 -4.10 -5.10
C ARG A 116 24.92 -2.95 -5.85
N SER A 117 24.29 -2.45 -6.88
CA SER A 117 24.79 -1.32 -7.66
C SER A 117 23.61 -0.53 -8.26
N GLY A 118 23.87 0.72 -8.66
CA GLY A 118 22.91 1.55 -9.37
C GLY A 118 22.83 1.27 -10.88
N THR A 119 23.40 0.19 -11.36
CA THR A 119 23.39 -0.14 -12.79
C THR A 119 22.00 -0.65 -13.17
N PRO A 120 21.32 -0.07 -14.17
CA PRO A 120 20.03 -0.54 -14.64
C PRO A 120 20.06 -2.00 -15.07
N GLY A 121 19.01 -2.75 -14.74
CA GLY A 121 18.88 -4.17 -15.08
C GLY A 121 19.57 -5.14 -14.11
N ILE A 122 20.31 -4.64 -13.12
CA ILE A 122 20.85 -5.47 -12.04
C ILE A 122 19.84 -5.53 -10.93
N GLY A 123 19.38 -6.75 -10.62
CA GLY A 123 18.38 -6.99 -9.61
C GLY A 123 18.85 -6.68 -8.20
N SER A 124 17.89 -6.41 -7.36
CA SER A 124 18.05 -6.27 -5.92
C SER A 124 17.59 -7.53 -5.19
N VAL A 125 17.98 -7.66 -3.94
CA VAL A 125 17.52 -8.71 -3.05
C VAL A 125 16.50 -8.13 -2.09
N MET A 126 15.34 -8.75 -2.00
CA MET A 126 14.27 -8.29 -1.13
C MET A 126 14.07 -9.24 0.05
N PHE A 127 13.79 -8.67 1.22
CA PHE A 127 13.47 -9.42 2.43
C PHE A 127 12.24 -8.80 3.10
N MET A 128 11.32 -9.65 3.55
CA MET A 128 10.15 -9.22 4.33
C MET A 128 10.27 -9.59 5.80
N ASN A 129 10.75 -10.79 6.09
CA ASN A 129 10.88 -11.32 7.45
C ASN A 129 12.36 -11.45 7.88
N GLY A 130 13.25 -10.72 7.21
CA GLY A 130 14.70 -10.80 7.41
C GLY A 130 15.30 -12.06 6.79
N ILE A 131 16.57 -12.31 7.11
CA ILE A 131 17.28 -13.52 6.67
C ILE A 131 16.99 -14.61 7.68
N ASN A 132 16.03 -15.46 7.38
CA ASN A 132 15.56 -16.53 8.27
C ASN A 132 16.22 -17.89 8.01
N SER A 133 17.02 -18.02 6.96
CA SER A 133 17.77 -19.24 6.64
C SER A 133 19.09 -18.91 5.96
N LEU A 134 20.13 -19.68 6.29
CA LEU A 134 21.44 -19.60 5.62
C LEU A 134 21.50 -20.52 4.38
N ASN A 135 20.67 -21.54 4.33
CA ASN A 135 20.73 -22.58 3.29
C ASN A 135 19.60 -22.49 2.27
N VAL A 136 18.54 -21.74 2.58
CA VAL A 136 17.36 -21.59 1.71
C VAL A 136 17.19 -20.12 1.37
N ASN A 137 16.69 -19.87 0.16
CA ASN A 137 16.37 -18.51 -0.28
C ASN A 137 15.33 -17.88 0.65
N ALA A 138 15.71 -16.78 1.32
CA ALA A 138 14.86 -16.03 2.25
C ALA A 138 14.06 -14.92 1.58
N GLN A 139 14.12 -14.80 0.24
CA GLN A 139 13.37 -13.78 -0.49
C GLN A 139 11.88 -14.13 -0.57
N PRO A 140 11.01 -13.12 -0.66
CA PRO A 140 9.59 -13.33 -0.87
C PRO A 140 9.31 -13.96 -2.23
N LEU A 141 8.17 -14.65 -2.32
CA LEU A 141 7.64 -15.15 -3.58
C LEU A 141 7.13 -13.97 -4.42
N ILE A 142 7.49 -13.93 -5.68
CA ILE A 142 6.95 -12.95 -6.63
C ILE A 142 5.87 -13.60 -7.47
N VAL A 143 4.73 -12.89 -7.56
CA VAL A 143 3.58 -13.29 -8.36
C VAL A 143 3.21 -12.11 -9.26
N ILE A 144 3.21 -12.30 -10.56
CA ILE A 144 2.86 -11.27 -11.54
C ILE A 144 1.61 -11.73 -12.27
N ASP A 145 0.54 -10.93 -12.23
CA ASP A 145 -0.76 -11.28 -12.83
C ASP A 145 -1.26 -12.69 -12.46
N GLY A 146 -1.03 -13.09 -11.21
CA GLY A 146 -1.42 -14.42 -10.71
C GLY A 146 -0.45 -15.55 -11.06
N VAL A 147 0.61 -15.27 -11.83
CA VAL A 147 1.62 -16.27 -12.20
C VAL A 147 2.80 -16.20 -11.24
N ILE A 148 3.15 -17.35 -10.66
CA ILE A 148 4.32 -17.47 -9.78
C ILE A 148 5.58 -17.36 -10.63
N ILE A 149 6.43 -16.38 -10.28
CA ILE A 149 7.72 -16.18 -10.93
C ILE A 149 8.81 -16.76 -10.04
N ASP A 150 9.56 -17.70 -10.58
CA ASP A 150 10.70 -18.29 -9.88
C ASP A 150 11.96 -17.46 -10.14
N GLN A 151 12.30 -16.59 -9.18
CA GLN A 151 13.49 -15.75 -9.27
C GLN A 151 14.81 -16.55 -9.30
N GLN A 152 14.82 -17.76 -8.78
CA GLN A 152 16.02 -18.57 -8.74
C GLN A 152 16.44 -19.03 -10.14
N TYR A 153 15.48 -19.38 -10.97
CA TYR A 153 15.72 -19.79 -12.36
C TYR A 153 15.80 -18.61 -13.35
N GLY A 154 15.18 -17.49 -13.00
CA GLY A 154 15.21 -16.27 -13.83
C GLY A 154 16.48 -15.44 -13.69
N ARG A 155 17.35 -15.75 -12.74
CA ARG A 155 18.61 -15.06 -12.53
C ARG A 155 19.67 -15.59 -13.48
N LEU A 156 19.89 -14.86 -14.55
CA LEU A 156 21.05 -15.06 -15.40
C LEU A 156 22.24 -14.30 -14.80
N MET A 157 23.34 -14.96 -14.54
CA MET A 157 24.58 -14.34 -14.14
C MET A 157 25.15 -13.58 -15.32
N LEU A 158 25.22 -12.25 -15.21
CA LEU A 158 25.80 -11.38 -16.23
C LEU A 158 27.32 -11.28 -16.07
N HIS A 159 27.77 -11.21 -14.82
CA HIS A 159 29.16 -11.14 -14.40
C HIS A 159 29.26 -11.63 -12.95
N ASP A 160 30.45 -11.95 -12.45
CA ASP A 160 30.67 -12.40 -11.08
C ASP A 160 29.96 -11.52 -10.05
N GLY A 161 28.90 -12.07 -9.43
CA GLY A 161 28.08 -11.44 -8.44
C GLY A 161 27.05 -10.44 -8.95
N PHE A 162 26.83 -10.30 -10.25
CA PHE A 162 25.79 -9.48 -10.87
C PHE A 162 24.82 -10.39 -11.63
N TYR A 163 23.57 -10.29 -11.25
CA TYR A 163 22.49 -11.12 -11.79
C TYR A 163 21.45 -10.22 -12.44
N ASN A 164 20.92 -10.66 -13.57
CA ASN A 164 19.73 -10.05 -14.13
C ASN A 164 18.52 -10.37 -13.24
N ASP A 165 17.61 -9.43 -13.08
CA ASP A 165 16.35 -9.65 -12.38
C ASP A 165 15.17 -9.60 -13.36
N ILE A 166 14.18 -10.45 -13.10
CA ILE A 166 12.95 -10.50 -13.91
C ILE A 166 12.19 -9.18 -13.78
N LEU A 167 12.19 -8.58 -12.59
CA LEU A 167 11.51 -7.32 -12.33
C LEU A 167 12.11 -6.14 -13.11
N SER A 168 13.38 -6.22 -13.51
CA SER A 168 14.02 -5.18 -14.31
C SER A 168 13.44 -5.05 -15.73
N ASN A 169 12.71 -6.05 -16.19
CA ASN A 169 12.04 -6.04 -17.50
C ASN A 169 10.60 -5.50 -17.43
N ILE A 170 10.10 -5.16 -16.23
CA ILE A 170 8.75 -4.63 -16.04
C ILE A 170 8.82 -3.11 -16.00
N ASN A 171 8.00 -2.47 -16.82
CA ASN A 171 7.87 -1.03 -16.78
C ASN A 171 6.98 -0.61 -15.61
N LEU A 172 7.44 0.33 -14.79
CA LEU A 172 6.69 0.88 -13.67
C LEU A 172 5.31 1.41 -14.07
N ASN A 173 5.19 1.98 -15.27
CA ASN A 173 3.92 2.52 -15.75
C ASN A 173 2.87 1.46 -16.11
N ASP A 174 3.28 0.20 -16.24
CA ASP A 174 2.38 -0.92 -16.54
C ASP A 174 1.86 -1.58 -15.25
N ILE A 175 2.33 -1.13 -14.08
CA ILE A 175 1.91 -1.65 -12.78
C ILE A 175 0.75 -0.82 -12.25
N GLU A 176 -0.39 -1.46 -12.09
CA GLU A 176 -1.55 -0.85 -11.43
C GLU A 176 -1.39 -0.86 -9.91
N LYS A 177 -0.95 -2.00 -9.37
CA LYS A 177 -0.92 -2.20 -7.91
C LYS A 177 0.10 -3.25 -7.51
N VAL A 178 0.75 -3.03 -6.36
CA VAL A 178 1.58 -4.03 -5.70
C VAL A 178 0.98 -4.37 -4.33
N ASN A 179 0.66 -5.63 -4.11
CA ASN A 179 0.19 -6.16 -2.84
C ASN A 179 1.32 -6.93 -2.15
N VAL A 180 1.52 -6.66 -0.88
CA VAL A 180 2.52 -7.34 -0.05
C VAL A 180 1.81 -8.13 1.04
N MET A 181 2.04 -9.44 1.06
CA MET A 181 1.53 -10.36 2.07
C MET A 181 2.69 -10.92 2.88
N LYS A 182 2.78 -10.59 4.17
CA LYS A 182 3.87 -11.08 5.05
C LYS A 182 3.85 -12.59 5.25
N ASN A 183 2.68 -13.19 5.19
CA ASN A 183 2.50 -14.63 5.27
C ASN A 183 1.53 -15.08 4.17
N GLY A 184 2.06 -15.66 3.13
CA GLY A 184 1.29 -16.18 2.00
C GLY A 184 1.07 -17.69 2.04
N THR A 185 1.38 -18.36 3.15
CA THR A 185 1.32 -19.83 3.24
C THR A 185 -0.07 -20.41 3.01
N ALA A 186 -1.12 -19.66 3.38
CA ALA A 186 -2.50 -20.09 3.18
C ALA A 186 -2.89 -20.18 1.69
N ILE A 187 -2.28 -19.37 0.83
CA ILE A 187 -2.60 -19.29 -0.60
C ILE A 187 -1.54 -20.02 -1.45
N TYR A 188 -0.26 -19.83 -1.13
CA TYR A 188 0.88 -20.29 -1.93
C TYR A 188 1.65 -21.46 -1.27
N GLY A 189 1.15 -21.98 -0.16
CA GLY A 189 1.80 -23.05 0.58
C GLY A 189 3.20 -22.66 1.08
N ALA A 190 4.10 -23.61 1.17
CA ALA A 190 5.45 -23.39 1.69
C ALA A 190 6.26 -22.33 0.92
N LYS A 191 5.98 -22.12 -0.36
CA LYS A 191 6.65 -21.08 -1.17
C LYS A 191 6.34 -19.67 -0.67
N GLY A 192 5.16 -19.46 -0.07
CA GLY A 192 4.75 -18.16 0.49
C GLY A 192 5.22 -17.91 1.93
N ALA A 193 6.03 -18.77 2.52
CA ALA A 193 6.45 -18.64 3.92
C ALA A 193 7.31 -17.41 4.22
N ASN A 194 8.11 -16.97 3.24
CA ASN A 194 8.94 -15.77 3.35
C ASN A 194 8.22 -14.48 2.97
N GLY A 195 6.91 -14.57 2.75
CA GLY A 195 6.07 -13.52 2.23
C GLY A 195 5.86 -13.62 0.72
N VAL A 196 4.91 -12.83 0.22
CA VAL A 196 4.54 -12.78 -1.20
C VAL A 196 4.41 -11.34 -1.63
N ILE A 197 4.98 -11.01 -2.76
CA ILE A 197 4.79 -9.74 -3.48
C ILE A 197 4.01 -10.06 -4.73
N GLN A 198 2.81 -9.54 -4.81
CA GLN A 198 1.92 -9.69 -5.95
C GLN A 198 1.86 -8.38 -6.72
N ILE A 199 2.21 -8.45 -7.98
CA ILE A 199 2.24 -7.33 -8.93
C ILE A 199 1.14 -7.52 -9.94
#